data_b3c1489c8d1ad4ebbf69dd0b811df688
#
_entry.id   b3c1489c8d1ad4ebbf69dd0b811df688
#
_cell.length_a   1.000
_cell.length_b   1.000
_cell.length_c   1.000
_cell.angle_alpha   90.00
_cell.angle_beta   90.00
_cell.angle_gamma   90.00
#
_symmetry.space_group_name_H-M   'P 1'
#
loop_
_entity.id
_entity.type
_entity.pdbx_description
1 polymer ?
#
loop_
_entity_poly.entity_id
_entity_poly.type
_entity_poly.pdbx_seq_one_letter_code
_entity_poly.pdbx_strand_id
1 'polypeptide(L)'
;MSPLEKLDAFLGKHMAVLIVAFVLVGITFPDIFSPINDYTMALFAFMTFANSLGGGFREMADVARRPLPVVVIFAILHVVMPLLALAAGKLLFPEAPLFTTGLVLEYAIPTGVASLLWVSIGRGNTSMCLSVVLLDTLLAPFVIPLTLRVLLGSVVEMDTASMVGNLMIMVAIPALLAMTLFQTTRGRVAATVKPRLAPFAKLTMLVLVLANATGCAPFLRDITPTLVKLICAVFALCLLGFFLGYQAARLLKADFPTAVTMSLNSGIRNIAAGSVLAIAYFPGDVLFPVAFSPLFLQATTAVIVKILHATKTGKAFLQQGELSK
;
A
#
# COMPACT_ATOMS: atom_id res chain seq x y z
N MET A 1 5.92 -25.03 18.40
CA MET A 1 5.43 -24.32 17.17
C MET A 1 4.63 -25.30 16.34
N SER A 2 3.41 -24.94 16.03
CA SER A 2 2.56 -25.70 15.09
C SER A 2 3.17 -25.69 13.67
N PRO A 3 2.77 -26.63 12.78
CA PRO A 3 3.20 -26.58 11.36
C PRO A 3 2.93 -25.24 10.69
N LEU A 4 1.78 -24.60 10.99
CA LEU A 4 1.42 -23.29 10.44
C LEU A 4 2.33 -22.17 10.95
N GLU A 5 2.72 -22.19 12.23
CA GLU A 5 3.66 -21.20 12.79
C GLU A 5 5.05 -21.35 12.16
N LYS A 6 5.50 -22.59 11.90
CA LYS A 6 6.77 -22.84 11.20
C LYS A 6 6.72 -22.30 9.77
N LEU A 7 5.60 -22.53 9.06
CA LEU A 7 5.39 -22.00 7.72
C LEU A 7 5.37 -20.47 7.71
N ASP A 8 4.64 -19.87 8.66
CA ASP A 8 4.55 -18.41 8.79
C ASP A 8 5.91 -17.76 9.04
N ALA A 9 6.70 -18.36 9.94
CA ALA A 9 8.06 -17.92 10.26
C ALA A 9 9.01 -18.09 9.05
N PHE A 10 8.92 -19.22 8.33
CA PHE A 10 9.71 -19.47 7.12
C PHE A 10 9.40 -18.43 6.04
N LEU A 11 8.10 -18.25 5.72
CA LEU A 11 7.66 -17.26 4.73
C LEU A 11 8.10 -15.85 5.13
N GLY A 12 7.91 -15.47 6.40
CA GLY A 12 8.33 -14.15 6.89
C GLY A 12 9.83 -13.92 6.77
N LYS A 13 10.66 -14.93 7.14
CA LYS A 13 12.12 -14.85 7.07
C LYS A 13 12.64 -14.72 5.63
N HIS A 14 12.00 -15.42 4.68
CA HIS A 14 12.49 -15.50 3.30
C HIS A 14 11.65 -14.64 2.32
N MET A 15 10.73 -13.81 2.82
CA MET A 15 9.77 -13.07 2.00
C MET A 15 10.43 -12.26 0.88
N ALA A 16 11.52 -11.56 1.17
CA ALA A 16 12.23 -10.76 0.16
C ALA A 16 12.77 -11.62 -1.01
N VAL A 17 13.33 -12.78 -0.70
CA VAL A 17 13.85 -13.71 -1.72
C VAL A 17 12.70 -14.34 -2.50
N LEU A 18 11.63 -14.72 -1.80
CA LEU A 18 10.43 -15.30 -2.42
C LEU A 18 9.76 -14.30 -3.36
N ILE A 19 9.63 -13.03 -2.99
CA ILE A 19 9.09 -11.98 -3.87
C ILE A 19 9.90 -11.92 -5.16
N VAL A 20 11.22 -11.84 -5.06
CA VAL A 20 12.08 -11.80 -6.25
C VAL A 20 11.93 -13.06 -7.11
N ALA A 21 11.90 -14.25 -6.49
CA ALA A 21 11.71 -15.51 -7.20
C ALA A 21 10.36 -15.56 -7.94
N PHE A 22 9.26 -15.15 -7.28
CA PHE A 22 7.93 -15.11 -7.89
C PHE A 22 7.82 -14.08 -9.00
N VAL A 23 8.48 -12.92 -8.88
CA VAL A 23 8.61 -11.94 -9.97
C VAL A 23 9.33 -12.55 -11.16
N LEU A 24 10.48 -13.17 -10.94
CA LEU A 24 11.26 -13.80 -12.03
C LEU A 24 10.46 -14.92 -12.71
N VAL A 25 9.76 -15.75 -11.95
CA VAL A 25 8.90 -16.81 -12.49
C VAL A 25 7.77 -16.23 -13.35
N GLY A 26 7.09 -15.18 -12.86
CA GLY A 26 6.00 -14.53 -13.60
C GLY A 26 6.47 -13.88 -14.90
N ILE A 27 7.64 -13.24 -14.89
CA ILE A 27 8.23 -12.63 -16.10
C ILE A 27 8.68 -13.70 -17.10
N THR A 28 9.26 -14.80 -16.59
CA THR A 28 9.82 -15.86 -17.47
C THR A 28 8.74 -16.72 -18.12
N PHE A 29 7.64 -16.98 -17.39
CA PHE A 29 6.57 -17.87 -17.82
C PHE A 29 5.19 -17.18 -17.79
N PRO A 30 5.01 -16.00 -18.45
CA PRO A 30 3.78 -15.22 -18.32
C PRO A 30 2.55 -15.99 -18.82
N ASP A 31 2.66 -16.75 -19.92
CA ASP A 31 1.54 -17.47 -20.52
C ASP A 31 1.00 -18.59 -19.62
N ILE A 32 1.87 -19.19 -18.78
CA ILE A 32 1.49 -20.26 -17.85
C ILE A 32 0.72 -19.68 -16.66
N PHE A 33 1.13 -18.50 -16.16
CA PHE A 33 0.61 -17.94 -14.93
C PHE A 33 -0.42 -16.82 -15.13
N SER A 34 -0.58 -16.28 -16.35
CA SER A 34 -1.60 -15.25 -16.63
C SER A 34 -3.04 -15.64 -16.26
N PRO A 35 -3.49 -16.93 -16.29
CA PRO A 35 -4.83 -17.28 -15.84
C PRO A 35 -5.09 -16.97 -14.35
N ILE A 36 -4.05 -16.77 -13.54
CA ILE A 36 -4.20 -16.32 -12.15
C ILE A 36 -4.84 -14.93 -12.06
N ASN A 37 -4.69 -14.11 -13.11
CA ASN A 37 -5.23 -12.75 -13.15
C ASN A 37 -6.76 -12.73 -12.94
N ASP A 38 -7.49 -13.76 -13.38
CA ASP A 38 -8.94 -13.89 -13.21
C ASP A 38 -9.36 -14.04 -11.73
N TYR A 39 -8.43 -14.50 -10.88
CA TYR A 39 -8.67 -14.73 -9.46
C TYR A 39 -8.11 -13.64 -8.54
N THR A 40 -7.43 -12.63 -9.08
CA THR A 40 -6.73 -11.61 -8.28
C THR A 40 -7.66 -10.85 -7.35
N MET A 41 -8.89 -10.56 -7.77
CA MET A 41 -9.89 -9.90 -6.91
C MET A 41 -10.26 -10.77 -5.70
N ALA A 42 -10.51 -12.07 -5.89
CA ALA A 42 -10.87 -13.00 -4.81
C ALA A 42 -9.69 -13.20 -3.85
N LEU A 43 -8.48 -13.33 -4.37
CA LEU A 43 -7.25 -13.44 -3.59
C LEU A 43 -7.02 -12.17 -2.76
N PHE A 44 -7.26 -11.01 -3.36
CA PHE A 44 -7.11 -9.74 -2.65
C PHE A 44 -8.19 -9.54 -1.58
N ALA A 45 -9.44 -9.97 -1.83
CA ALA A 45 -10.51 -9.95 -0.83
C ALA A 45 -10.15 -10.80 0.39
N PHE A 46 -9.62 -12.02 0.18
CA PHE A 46 -9.12 -12.86 1.27
C PHE A 46 -7.98 -12.18 2.04
N MET A 47 -7.02 -11.58 1.34
CA MET A 47 -5.90 -10.88 1.97
C MET A 47 -6.38 -9.66 2.77
N THR A 48 -7.36 -8.90 2.25
CA THR A 48 -7.97 -7.76 2.94
C THR A 48 -8.67 -8.21 4.22
N PHE A 49 -9.45 -9.29 4.17
CA PHE A 49 -10.08 -9.89 5.34
C PHE A 49 -9.05 -10.28 6.40
N ALA A 50 -8.04 -11.08 6.03
CA ALA A 50 -7.02 -11.56 6.95
C ALA A 50 -6.23 -10.43 7.62
N ASN A 51 -5.90 -9.38 6.86
CA ASN A 51 -5.17 -8.21 7.37
C ASN A 51 -6.03 -7.35 8.30
N SER A 52 -7.32 -7.19 8.01
CA SER A 52 -8.25 -6.38 8.80
C SER A 52 -8.70 -7.02 10.12
N LEU A 53 -8.40 -8.32 10.35
CA LEU A 53 -8.67 -8.99 11.63
C LEU A 53 -7.86 -8.45 12.83
N GLY A 54 -6.98 -7.49 12.63
CA GLY A 54 -6.13 -6.91 13.68
C GLY A 54 -6.70 -5.68 14.37
N GLY A 55 -7.87 -5.18 13.97
CA GLY A 55 -8.50 -4.00 14.55
C GLY A 55 -10.00 -3.94 14.29
N GLY A 56 -10.71 -3.09 15.01
CA GLY A 56 -12.14 -2.90 14.89
C GLY A 56 -12.54 -1.43 14.83
N PHE A 57 -13.83 -1.16 14.98
CA PHE A 57 -14.36 0.19 14.87
C PHE A 57 -13.88 1.14 15.98
N ARG A 58 -13.51 0.61 17.16
CA ARG A 58 -12.96 1.41 18.26
C ARG A 58 -11.58 1.95 17.92
N GLU A 59 -10.71 1.11 17.37
CA GLU A 59 -9.38 1.50 16.91
C GLU A 59 -9.47 2.52 15.79
N MET A 60 -10.45 2.37 14.88
CA MET A 60 -10.72 3.36 13.85
C MET A 60 -11.20 4.69 14.45
N ALA A 61 -12.03 4.65 15.48
CA ALA A 61 -12.53 5.86 16.14
C ALA A 61 -11.44 6.65 16.91
N ASP A 62 -10.28 6.05 17.20
CA ASP A 62 -9.15 6.76 17.82
C ASP A 62 -8.60 7.90 16.94
N VAL A 63 -8.93 7.92 15.65
CA VAL A 63 -8.73 9.07 14.75
C VAL A 63 -9.33 10.36 15.33
N ALA A 64 -10.50 10.26 15.98
CA ALA A 64 -11.17 11.42 16.57
C ALA A 64 -10.37 12.11 17.68
N ARG A 65 -9.41 11.42 18.29
CA ARG A 65 -8.55 11.98 19.35
C ARG A 65 -7.43 12.86 18.80
N ARG A 66 -6.99 12.62 17.56
CA ARG A 66 -5.96 13.43 16.87
C ARG A 66 -6.36 13.65 15.41
N PRO A 67 -7.44 14.42 15.16
CA PRO A 67 -8.02 14.52 13.82
C PRO A 67 -7.07 15.22 12.84
N LEU A 68 -6.34 16.24 13.26
CA LEU A 68 -5.54 17.08 12.37
C LEU A 68 -4.40 16.31 11.67
N PRO A 69 -3.54 15.51 12.35
CA PRO A 69 -2.54 14.68 11.68
C PRO A 69 -3.16 13.72 10.68
N VAL A 70 -4.31 13.13 11.02
CA VAL A 70 -4.99 12.16 10.15
C VAL A 70 -5.56 12.84 8.91
N VAL A 71 -6.26 13.96 9.06
CA VAL A 71 -6.77 14.76 7.92
C VAL A 71 -5.64 15.16 6.99
N VAL A 72 -4.48 15.55 7.53
CA VAL A 72 -3.31 15.90 6.72
C VAL A 72 -2.73 14.70 5.98
N ILE A 73 -2.67 13.51 6.63
CA ILE A 73 -2.30 12.27 5.94
C ILE A 73 -3.24 12.02 4.75
N PHE A 74 -4.56 12.08 4.97
CA PHE A 74 -5.56 11.87 3.91
C PHE A 74 -5.47 12.91 2.79
N ALA A 75 -5.23 14.18 3.13
CA ALA A 75 -5.00 15.22 2.12
C ALA A 75 -3.75 14.93 1.27
N ILE A 76 -2.66 14.47 1.88
CA ILE A 76 -1.45 14.06 1.14
C ILE A 76 -1.76 12.83 0.27
N LEU A 77 -2.40 11.79 0.83
CA LEU A 77 -2.69 10.54 0.15
C LEU A 77 -3.60 10.73 -1.08
N HIS A 78 -4.71 11.44 -0.90
CA HIS A 78 -5.81 11.44 -1.85
C HIS A 78 -5.98 12.73 -2.65
N VAL A 79 -5.23 13.78 -2.31
CA VAL A 79 -5.27 15.05 -3.06
C VAL A 79 -3.89 15.39 -3.58
N VAL A 80 -2.92 15.60 -2.70
CA VAL A 80 -1.61 16.13 -3.08
C VAL A 80 -0.85 15.15 -3.97
N MET A 81 -0.73 13.88 -3.56
CA MET A 81 0.05 12.88 -4.31
C MET A 81 -0.57 12.52 -5.66
N PRO A 82 -1.89 12.29 -5.80
CA PRO A 82 -2.50 12.09 -7.12
C PRO A 82 -2.33 13.27 -8.06
N LEU A 83 -2.42 14.51 -7.57
CA LEU A 83 -2.18 15.71 -8.38
C LEU A 83 -0.72 15.82 -8.83
N LEU A 84 0.23 15.51 -7.93
CA LEU A 84 1.66 15.47 -8.28
C LEU A 84 1.97 14.35 -9.29
N ALA A 85 1.34 13.19 -9.14
CA ALA A 85 1.44 12.09 -10.09
C ALA A 85 0.90 12.48 -11.48
N LEU A 86 -0.25 13.15 -11.52
CA LEU A 86 -0.82 13.67 -12.76
C LEU A 86 0.12 14.71 -13.42
N ALA A 87 0.64 15.65 -12.63
CA ALA A 87 1.55 16.66 -13.13
C ALA A 87 2.85 16.05 -13.66
N ALA A 88 3.44 15.11 -12.90
CA ALA A 88 4.62 14.37 -13.33
C ALA A 88 4.36 13.55 -14.60
N GLY A 89 3.21 12.88 -14.67
CA GLY A 89 2.79 12.11 -15.83
C GLY A 89 2.67 12.96 -17.08
N LYS A 90 1.91 14.06 -17.02
CA LYS A 90 1.72 14.98 -18.15
C LYS A 90 3.03 15.64 -18.60
N LEU A 91 3.91 15.99 -17.67
CA LEU A 91 5.20 16.62 -17.96
C LEU A 91 6.22 15.64 -18.56
N LEU A 92 6.29 14.44 -18.02
CA LEU A 92 7.32 13.47 -18.36
C LEU A 92 6.91 12.54 -19.50
N PHE A 93 5.60 12.28 -19.66
CA PHE A 93 5.06 11.27 -20.59
C PHE A 93 3.89 11.82 -21.44
N PRO A 94 4.05 12.98 -22.11
CA PRO A 94 2.96 13.58 -22.91
C PRO A 94 2.46 12.66 -24.03
N GLU A 95 3.37 11.84 -24.60
CA GLU A 95 3.07 10.89 -25.68
C GLU A 95 2.55 9.52 -25.17
N ALA A 96 2.55 9.29 -23.84
CA ALA A 96 2.15 8.02 -23.25
C ALA A 96 1.13 8.20 -22.11
N PRO A 97 -0.12 8.56 -22.41
CA PRO A 97 -1.14 8.89 -21.39
C PRO A 97 -1.47 7.71 -20.46
N LEU A 98 -1.28 6.47 -20.91
CA LEU A 98 -1.49 5.28 -20.07
C LEU A 98 -0.46 5.19 -18.92
N PHE A 99 0.78 5.63 -19.11
CA PHE A 99 1.75 5.73 -18.01
C PHE A 99 1.33 6.81 -17.00
N THR A 100 0.77 7.92 -17.47
CA THR A 100 0.17 8.95 -16.59
C THR A 100 -0.98 8.37 -15.78
N THR A 101 -1.84 7.57 -16.41
CA THR A 101 -2.94 6.87 -15.75
C THR A 101 -2.41 5.92 -14.66
N GLY A 102 -1.38 5.14 -14.95
CA GLY A 102 -0.74 4.24 -13.99
C GLY A 102 -0.09 4.98 -12.82
N LEU A 103 0.58 6.12 -13.08
CA LEU A 103 1.11 6.97 -12.01
C LEU A 103 -0.01 7.52 -11.11
N VAL A 104 -1.10 8.02 -11.69
CA VAL A 104 -2.23 8.52 -10.89
C VAL A 104 -2.87 7.38 -10.10
N LEU A 105 -3.05 6.20 -10.69
CA LEU A 105 -3.57 5.03 -10.01
C LEU A 105 -2.69 4.65 -8.81
N GLU A 106 -1.36 4.55 -9.00
CA GLU A 106 -0.39 4.22 -7.92
C GLU A 106 -0.51 5.17 -6.72
N TYR A 107 -0.80 6.45 -6.97
CA TYR A 107 -0.92 7.44 -5.90
C TYR A 107 -2.36 7.73 -5.46
N ALA A 108 -3.39 7.16 -6.12
CA ALA A 108 -4.77 7.18 -5.68
C ALA A 108 -5.14 6.01 -4.75
N ILE A 109 -4.36 4.90 -4.79
CA ILE A 109 -4.59 3.74 -3.90
C ILE A 109 -4.31 4.08 -2.44
N PRO A 110 -4.97 3.36 -1.50
CA PRO A 110 -4.84 3.65 -0.08
C PRO A 110 -3.43 3.32 0.46
N THR A 111 -3.16 3.75 1.68
CA THR A 111 -1.95 3.36 2.40
C THR A 111 -1.89 1.84 2.62
N GLY A 112 -0.68 1.27 2.58
CA GLY A 112 -0.50 -0.17 2.71
C GLY A 112 -0.52 -0.64 4.16
N VAL A 113 -1.08 -1.84 4.41
CA VAL A 113 -1.04 -2.50 5.73
C VAL A 113 0.39 -2.71 6.24
N ALA A 114 1.36 -2.81 5.33
CA ALA A 114 2.79 -2.86 5.67
C ALA A 114 3.26 -1.64 6.48
N SER A 115 2.54 -0.51 6.41
CA SER A 115 2.85 0.67 7.22
C SER A 115 2.81 0.39 8.73
N LEU A 116 1.93 -0.51 9.20
CA LEU A 116 1.86 -0.91 10.61
C LEU A 116 3.17 -1.52 11.10
N LEU A 117 3.78 -2.40 10.31
CA LEU A 117 5.07 -3.01 10.64
C LEU A 117 6.16 -1.94 10.69
N TRP A 118 6.25 -1.10 9.67
CA TRP A 118 7.29 -0.09 9.59
C TRP A 118 7.14 1.03 10.61
N VAL A 119 5.89 1.44 10.92
CA VAL A 119 5.59 2.39 12.00
C VAL A 119 6.00 1.80 13.36
N SER A 120 5.76 0.51 13.60
CA SER A 120 6.22 -0.19 14.81
C SER A 120 7.76 -0.21 14.91
N ILE A 121 8.45 -0.59 13.84
CA ILE A 121 9.92 -0.58 13.77
C ILE A 121 10.47 0.84 13.97
N GLY A 122 9.82 1.84 13.35
CA GLY A 122 10.18 3.25 13.46
C GLY A 122 9.82 3.90 14.80
N ARG A 123 9.23 3.15 15.74
CA ARG A 123 8.70 3.66 17.03
C ARG A 123 7.68 4.78 16.85
N GLY A 124 6.86 4.67 15.82
CA GLY A 124 5.74 5.56 15.55
C GLY A 124 4.50 5.23 16.39
N ASN A 125 3.44 6.01 16.20
CA ASN A 125 2.14 5.77 16.83
C ASN A 125 1.36 4.69 16.06
N THR A 126 1.46 3.45 16.51
CA THR A 126 0.82 2.27 15.87
C THR A 126 -0.70 2.31 15.93
N SER A 127 -1.28 2.88 17.00
CA SER A 127 -2.74 3.06 17.12
C SER A 127 -3.25 4.00 16.03
N MET A 128 -2.60 5.17 15.87
CA MET A 128 -2.95 6.11 14.81
C MET A 128 -2.76 5.49 13.41
N CYS A 129 -1.66 4.74 13.20
CA CYS A 129 -1.41 4.05 11.93
C CYS A 129 -2.52 3.04 11.61
N LEU A 130 -2.91 2.22 12.58
CA LEU A 130 -3.99 1.24 12.43
C LEU A 130 -5.31 1.94 12.07
N SER A 131 -5.63 3.02 12.76
CA SER A 131 -6.84 3.82 12.48
C SER A 131 -6.83 4.38 11.06
N VAL A 132 -5.70 4.94 10.61
CA VAL A 132 -5.54 5.45 9.24
C VAL A 132 -5.73 4.33 8.23
N VAL A 133 -5.06 3.19 8.40
CA VAL A 133 -5.14 2.05 7.47
C VAL A 133 -6.58 1.53 7.36
N LEU A 134 -7.28 1.35 8.49
CA LEU A 134 -8.66 0.84 8.47
C LEU A 134 -9.62 1.82 7.81
N LEU A 135 -9.52 3.10 8.17
CA LEU A 135 -10.37 4.14 7.60
C LEU A 135 -10.11 4.30 6.09
N ASP A 136 -8.85 4.33 5.69
CA ASP A 136 -8.44 4.44 4.29
C ASP A 136 -8.92 3.25 3.45
N THR A 137 -8.82 2.04 4.00
CA THR A 137 -9.35 0.82 3.37
C THR A 137 -10.86 0.92 3.13
N LEU A 138 -11.64 1.43 4.10
CA LEU A 138 -13.08 1.57 3.95
C LEU A 138 -13.49 2.70 2.99
N LEU A 139 -12.67 3.76 2.88
CA LEU A 139 -12.91 4.88 1.97
C LEU A 139 -12.48 4.55 0.52
N ALA A 140 -11.57 3.62 0.34
CA ALA A 140 -10.98 3.27 -0.95
C ALA A 140 -12.02 3.04 -2.08
N PRO A 141 -13.15 2.32 -1.88
CA PRO A 141 -14.15 2.11 -2.93
C PRO A 141 -14.76 3.38 -3.50
N PHE A 142 -14.73 4.47 -2.77
CA PHE A 142 -15.28 5.75 -3.19
C PHE A 142 -14.18 6.71 -3.66
N VAL A 143 -13.09 6.79 -2.89
CA VAL A 143 -12.02 7.76 -3.14
C VAL A 143 -11.24 7.41 -4.39
N ILE A 144 -10.91 6.13 -4.63
CA ILE A 144 -10.14 5.73 -5.81
C ILE A 144 -10.91 6.04 -7.11
N PRO A 145 -12.14 5.54 -7.32
CA PRO A 145 -12.89 5.82 -8.54
C PRO A 145 -13.15 7.32 -8.75
N LEU A 146 -13.45 8.05 -7.67
CA LEU A 146 -13.64 9.48 -7.71
C LEU A 146 -12.37 10.22 -8.18
N THR A 147 -11.22 9.89 -7.59
CA THR A 147 -9.91 10.48 -7.96
C THR A 147 -9.60 10.22 -9.43
N LEU A 148 -9.74 8.96 -9.87
CA LEU A 148 -9.48 8.57 -11.26
C LEU A 148 -10.44 9.29 -12.22
N ARG A 149 -11.74 9.34 -11.90
CA ARG A 149 -12.75 10.04 -12.72
C ARG A 149 -12.46 11.53 -12.82
N VAL A 150 -12.12 12.19 -11.72
CA VAL A 150 -11.86 13.64 -11.70
C VAL A 150 -10.57 13.98 -12.45
N LEU A 151 -9.52 13.18 -12.29
CA LEU A 151 -8.20 13.50 -12.84
C LEU A 151 -7.99 12.96 -14.26
N LEU A 152 -8.64 11.85 -14.62
CA LEU A 152 -8.38 11.08 -15.85
C LEU A 152 -9.62 10.86 -16.70
N GLY A 153 -10.81 11.28 -16.25
CA GLY A 153 -12.08 10.98 -16.91
C GLY A 153 -12.20 11.50 -18.36
N SER A 154 -11.32 12.42 -18.77
CA SER A 154 -11.20 12.89 -20.16
C SER A 154 -10.26 12.05 -21.03
N VAL A 155 -9.50 11.14 -20.43
CA VAL A 155 -8.42 10.37 -21.09
C VAL A 155 -8.78 8.89 -21.21
N VAL A 156 -9.51 8.35 -20.18
CA VAL A 156 -9.86 6.94 -20.11
C VAL A 156 -11.34 6.79 -19.79
N GLU A 157 -12.07 6.10 -20.68
CA GLU A 157 -13.44 5.68 -20.38
C GLU A 157 -13.40 4.60 -19.29
N MET A 158 -14.01 4.88 -18.15
CA MET A 158 -14.04 3.97 -16.99
C MET A 158 -15.48 3.71 -16.56
N ASP A 159 -15.83 2.45 -16.40
CA ASP A 159 -17.04 2.08 -15.67
C ASP A 159 -16.84 2.28 -14.16
N THR A 160 -17.03 3.53 -13.74
CA THR A 160 -16.88 3.94 -12.34
C THR A 160 -17.81 3.15 -11.41
N ALA A 161 -19.02 2.80 -11.86
CA ALA A 161 -19.99 2.08 -11.04
C ALA A 161 -19.54 0.63 -10.79
N SER A 162 -19.08 -0.05 -11.84
CA SER A 162 -18.50 -1.39 -11.73
C SER A 162 -17.25 -1.38 -10.82
N MET A 163 -16.39 -0.37 -10.97
CA MET A 163 -15.19 -0.24 -10.12
C MET A 163 -15.55 -0.06 -8.65
N VAL A 164 -16.53 0.80 -8.31
CA VAL A 164 -17.03 0.96 -6.94
C VAL A 164 -17.57 -0.38 -6.42
N GLY A 165 -18.41 -1.08 -7.20
CA GLY A 165 -19.00 -2.37 -6.83
C GLY A 165 -17.93 -3.42 -6.52
N ASN A 166 -16.94 -3.55 -7.40
CA ASN A 166 -15.86 -4.53 -7.20
C ASN A 166 -14.94 -4.16 -6.03
N LEU A 167 -14.64 -2.88 -5.83
CA LEU A 167 -13.90 -2.42 -4.65
C LEU A 167 -14.69 -2.64 -3.34
N MET A 168 -16.00 -2.51 -3.38
CA MET A 168 -16.85 -2.88 -2.23
C MET A 168 -16.68 -4.37 -1.89
N ILE A 169 -16.73 -5.25 -2.90
CA ILE A 169 -16.64 -6.71 -2.73
C ILE A 169 -15.22 -7.13 -2.29
N MET A 170 -14.18 -6.58 -2.90
CA MET A 170 -12.81 -7.03 -2.62
C MET A 170 -12.13 -6.29 -1.46
N VAL A 171 -12.64 -5.12 -1.04
CA VAL A 171 -12.01 -4.29 0.00
C VAL A 171 -12.95 -4.03 1.17
N ALA A 172 -14.05 -3.30 0.96
CA ALA A 172 -14.86 -2.80 2.07
C ALA A 172 -15.60 -3.94 2.79
N ILE A 173 -16.26 -4.84 2.07
CA ILE A 173 -17.02 -5.94 2.68
C ILE A 173 -16.10 -6.87 3.47
N PRO A 174 -14.97 -7.38 2.94
CA PRO A 174 -14.04 -8.19 3.72
C PRO A 174 -13.47 -7.47 4.94
N ALA A 175 -13.14 -6.18 4.82
CA ALA A 175 -12.65 -5.38 5.94
C ALA A 175 -13.72 -5.21 7.02
N LEU A 176 -14.95 -4.85 6.64
CA LEU A 176 -16.08 -4.71 7.58
C LEU A 176 -16.39 -6.01 8.30
N LEU A 177 -16.40 -7.14 7.58
CA LEU A 177 -16.60 -8.47 8.18
C LEU A 177 -15.50 -8.78 9.21
N ALA A 178 -14.24 -8.54 8.87
CA ALA A 178 -13.11 -8.76 9.76
C ALA A 178 -13.17 -7.86 11.00
N MET A 179 -13.46 -6.56 10.82
CA MET A 179 -13.61 -5.59 11.91
C MET A 179 -14.79 -5.93 12.82
N THR A 180 -15.92 -6.38 12.26
CA THR A 180 -17.08 -6.83 13.01
C THR A 180 -16.74 -8.07 13.85
N LEU A 181 -16.07 -9.05 13.27
CA LEU A 181 -15.58 -10.24 14.00
C LEU A 181 -14.62 -9.85 15.12
N PHE A 182 -13.69 -8.93 14.87
CA PHE A 182 -12.78 -8.42 15.89
C PHE A 182 -13.58 -7.77 17.05
N GLN A 183 -14.52 -6.90 16.73
CA GLN A 183 -15.31 -6.17 17.71
C GLN A 183 -16.21 -7.08 18.53
N THR A 184 -16.95 -7.99 17.88
CA THR A 184 -17.90 -8.93 18.54
C THR A 184 -17.18 -9.94 19.42
N THR A 185 -16.00 -10.40 18.98
CA THR A 185 -15.17 -11.34 19.76
C THR A 185 -14.26 -10.65 20.78
N ARG A 186 -14.35 -9.32 20.93
CA ARG A 186 -13.47 -8.53 21.81
C ARG A 186 -11.98 -8.81 21.57
N GLY A 187 -11.59 -8.90 20.29
CA GLY A 187 -10.22 -9.16 19.86
C GLY A 187 -9.75 -10.62 19.93
N ARG A 188 -10.58 -11.57 20.41
CA ARG A 188 -10.19 -13.00 20.46
C ARG A 188 -9.83 -13.55 19.09
N VAL A 189 -10.53 -13.10 18.02
CA VAL A 189 -10.22 -13.51 16.64
C VAL A 189 -8.81 -13.11 16.21
N ALA A 190 -8.31 -11.97 16.67
CA ALA A 190 -6.95 -11.54 16.39
C ALA A 190 -5.90 -12.47 17.03
N ALA A 191 -6.20 -13.01 18.20
CA ALA A 191 -5.30 -13.93 18.91
C ALA A 191 -5.36 -15.37 18.39
N THR A 192 -6.53 -15.82 17.87
CA THR A 192 -6.76 -17.24 17.55
C THR A 192 -6.82 -17.53 16.05
N VAL A 193 -7.52 -16.70 15.27
CA VAL A 193 -7.74 -16.92 13.83
C VAL A 193 -6.68 -16.24 12.99
N LYS A 194 -6.34 -14.98 13.27
CA LYS A 194 -5.36 -14.22 12.49
C LYS A 194 -4.01 -14.94 12.37
N PRO A 195 -3.40 -15.52 13.43
CA PRO A 195 -2.14 -16.25 13.31
C PRO A 195 -2.24 -17.48 12.41
N ARG A 196 -3.42 -18.12 12.34
CA ARG A 196 -3.66 -19.28 11.47
C ARG A 196 -3.80 -18.88 10.01
N LEU A 197 -4.36 -17.69 9.73
CA LEU A 197 -4.52 -17.15 8.38
C LEU A 197 -3.23 -16.47 7.87
N ALA A 198 -2.34 -16.05 8.75
CA ALA A 198 -1.14 -15.31 8.38
C ALA A 198 -0.26 -15.99 7.30
N PRO A 199 0.05 -17.30 7.37
CA PRO A 199 0.83 -17.96 6.32
C PRO A 199 0.10 -17.97 4.97
N PHE A 200 -1.23 -18.15 4.98
CA PHE A 200 -2.02 -18.12 3.75
C PHE A 200 -2.11 -16.72 3.15
N ALA A 201 -2.23 -15.67 3.98
CA ALA A 201 -2.17 -14.29 3.51
C ALA A 201 -0.82 -13.96 2.87
N LYS A 202 0.30 -14.46 3.41
CA LYS A 202 1.64 -14.33 2.82
C LYS A 202 1.77 -15.07 1.48
N LEU A 203 1.23 -16.29 1.40
CA LEU A 203 1.18 -17.04 0.13
C LEU A 203 0.32 -16.33 -0.91
N THR A 204 -0.86 -15.84 -0.51
CA THR A 204 -1.72 -15.04 -1.39
C THR A 204 -0.99 -13.80 -1.91
N MET A 205 -0.24 -13.11 -1.05
CA MET A 205 0.59 -11.98 -1.47
C MET A 205 1.61 -12.39 -2.54
N LEU A 206 2.29 -13.53 -2.38
CA LEU A 206 3.24 -14.05 -3.38
C LEU A 206 2.56 -14.38 -4.72
N VAL A 207 1.35 -14.98 -4.66
CA VAL A 207 0.55 -15.26 -5.86
C VAL A 207 0.12 -13.97 -6.57
N LEU A 208 -0.27 -12.94 -5.83
CA LEU A 208 -0.58 -11.62 -6.40
C LEU A 208 0.65 -10.96 -7.02
N VAL A 209 1.82 -11.10 -6.40
CA VAL A 209 3.09 -10.63 -6.97
C VAL A 209 3.42 -11.36 -8.28
N LEU A 210 3.20 -12.66 -8.33
CA LEU A 210 3.35 -13.48 -9.55
C LEU A 210 2.42 -12.99 -10.67
N ALA A 211 1.13 -12.80 -10.35
CA ALA A 211 0.13 -12.28 -11.27
C ALA A 211 0.53 -10.92 -11.85
N ASN A 212 0.97 -10.00 -10.98
CA ASN A 212 1.47 -8.68 -11.41
C ASN A 212 2.67 -8.80 -12.35
N ALA A 213 3.58 -9.72 -12.06
CA ALA A 213 4.79 -9.92 -12.84
C ALA A 213 4.48 -10.44 -14.26
N THR A 214 3.42 -11.25 -14.45
CA THR A 214 3.00 -11.68 -15.79
C THR A 214 2.58 -10.51 -16.66
N GLY A 215 1.85 -9.54 -16.10
CA GLY A 215 1.42 -8.32 -16.81
C GLY A 215 2.58 -7.37 -17.15
N CYS A 216 3.68 -7.43 -16.37
CA CYS A 216 4.87 -6.63 -16.62
C CYS A 216 5.88 -7.28 -17.58
N ALA A 217 5.74 -8.57 -17.89
CA ALA A 217 6.69 -9.31 -18.70
C ALA A 217 6.97 -8.68 -20.08
N PRO A 218 5.97 -8.16 -20.84
CA PRO A 218 6.22 -7.51 -22.13
C PRO A 218 7.17 -6.31 -22.05
N PHE A 219 7.06 -5.50 -20.96
CA PHE A 219 7.85 -4.29 -20.77
C PHE A 219 9.31 -4.57 -20.38
N LEU A 220 9.57 -5.74 -19.77
CA LEU A 220 10.89 -6.10 -19.29
C LEU A 220 11.74 -6.81 -20.35
N ARG A 221 11.12 -7.22 -21.46
CA ARG A 221 11.84 -7.77 -22.61
C ARG A 221 12.63 -6.70 -23.36
N ASP A 222 12.07 -5.49 -23.46
CA ASP A 222 12.69 -4.34 -24.13
C ASP A 222 12.72 -3.13 -23.17
N ILE A 223 13.80 -2.99 -22.43
CA ILE A 223 14.01 -1.87 -21.51
C ILE A 223 14.30 -0.61 -22.33
N THR A 224 13.30 0.25 -22.48
CA THR A 224 13.42 1.52 -23.19
C THR A 224 13.84 2.66 -22.24
N PRO A 225 14.46 3.75 -22.75
CA PRO A 225 14.72 4.95 -21.97
C PRO A 225 13.46 5.51 -21.28
N THR A 226 12.30 5.36 -21.92
CA THR A 226 10.99 5.79 -21.38
C THR A 226 10.62 4.99 -20.13
N LEU A 227 10.86 3.67 -20.13
CA LEU A 227 10.62 2.84 -18.95
C LEU A 227 11.55 3.19 -17.79
N VAL A 228 12.84 3.44 -18.07
CA VAL A 228 13.80 3.89 -17.04
C VAL A 228 13.34 5.21 -16.44
N LYS A 229 12.93 6.17 -17.29
CA LYS A 229 12.37 7.45 -16.86
C LYS A 229 11.13 7.27 -15.99
N LEU A 230 10.25 6.31 -16.33
CA LEU A 230 9.04 5.99 -15.54
C LEU A 230 9.40 5.42 -14.18
N ILE A 231 10.33 4.48 -14.09
CA ILE A 231 10.83 3.93 -12.82
C ILE A 231 11.40 5.04 -11.94
N CYS A 232 12.20 5.94 -12.51
CA CYS A 232 12.74 7.10 -11.78
C CYS A 232 11.61 8.03 -11.28
N ALA A 233 10.57 8.25 -12.08
CA ALA A 233 9.43 9.09 -11.69
C ALA A 233 8.64 8.44 -10.53
N VAL A 234 8.34 7.15 -10.60
CA VAL A 234 7.68 6.39 -9.52
C VAL A 234 8.51 6.46 -8.23
N PHE A 235 9.83 6.25 -8.35
CA PHE A 235 10.73 6.32 -7.19
C PHE A 235 10.79 7.73 -6.58
N ALA A 236 10.89 8.78 -7.41
CA ALA A 236 10.91 10.17 -6.96
C ALA A 236 9.61 10.55 -6.24
N LEU A 237 8.46 10.16 -6.80
CA LEU A 237 7.16 10.37 -6.17
C LEU A 237 7.03 9.59 -4.86
N CYS A 238 7.55 8.37 -4.78
CA CYS A 238 7.60 7.60 -3.54
C CYS A 238 8.36 8.35 -2.44
N LEU A 239 9.58 8.82 -2.74
CA LEU A 239 10.36 9.64 -1.80
C LEU A 239 9.63 10.93 -1.39
N LEU A 240 8.94 11.55 -2.33
CA LEU A 240 8.17 12.77 -2.09
C LEU A 240 7.02 12.53 -1.12
N GLY A 241 6.32 11.39 -1.21
CA GLY A 241 5.27 11.01 -0.26
C GLY A 241 5.78 10.94 1.18
N PHE A 242 6.90 10.25 1.42
CA PHE A 242 7.56 10.21 2.74
C PHE A 242 7.97 11.60 3.22
N PHE A 243 8.59 12.38 2.34
CA PHE A 243 9.05 13.74 2.65
C PHE A 243 7.90 14.66 3.02
N LEU A 244 6.82 14.69 2.24
CA LEU A 244 5.65 15.53 2.51
C LEU A 244 5.00 15.18 3.85
N GLY A 245 4.84 13.88 4.15
CA GLY A 245 4.32 13.44 5.45
C GLY A 245 5.17 13.89 6.62
N TYR A 246 6.51 13.82 6.50
CA TYR A 246 7.43 14.29 7.52
C TYR A 246 7.41 15.83 7.66
N GLN A 247 7.42 16.57 6.56
CA GLN A 247 7.37 18.03 6.60
C GLN A 247 6.04 18.54 7.16
N ALA A 248 4.93 17.90 6.82
CA ALA A 248 3.63 18.22 7.40
C ALA A 248 3.62 18.00 8.92
N ALA A 249 4.21 16.89 9.40
CA ALA A 249 4.34 16.64 10.83
C ALA A 249 5.18 17.73 11.53
N ARG A 250 6.26 18.20 10.90
CA ARG A 250 7.08 19.31 11.43
C ARG A 250 6.29 20.62 11.50
N LEU A 251 5.52 20.93 10.46
CA LEU A 251 4.68 22.13 10.44
C LEU A 251 3.60 22.09 11.54
N LEU A 252 3.04 20.91 11.81
CA LEU A 252 2.10 20.68 12.90
C LEU A 252 2.77 20.62 14.30
N LYS A 253 4.11 20.70 14.37
CA LYS A 253 4.88 20.53 15.62
C LYS A 253 4.53 19.19 16.33
N ALA A 254 4.30 18.15 15.54
CA ALA A 254 3.93 16.83 16.05
C ALA A 254 5.10 16.19 16.83
N ASP A 255 4.76 15.33 17.80
CA ASP A 255 5.73 14.50 18.51
C ASP A 255 6.40 13.50 17.55
N PHE A 256 7.54 12.95 17.96
CA PHE A 256 8.30 12.03 17.09
C PHE A 256 7.51 10.81 16.64
N PRO A 257 6.75 10.09 17.51
CA PRO A 257 5.93 8.96 17.08
C PRO A 257 4.88 9.35 16.03
N THR A 258 4.24 10.52 16.19
CA THR A 258 3.28 11.03 15.20
C THR A 258 3.97 11.40 13.89
N ALA A 259 5.15 12.01 13.93
CA ALA A 259 5.92 12.37 12.73
C ALA A 259 6.35 11.14 11.93
N VAL A 260 6.81 10.08 12.60
CA VAL A 260 7.10 8.78 11.97
C VAL A 260 5.86 8.23 11.29
N THR A 261 4.72 8.23 11.98
CA THR A 261 3.47 7.71 11.45
C THR A 261 2.97 8.51 10.24
N MET A 262 3.02 9.84 10.30
CA MET A 262 2.64 10.70 9.18
C MET A 262 3.54 10.45 7.96
N SER A 263 4.86 10.41 8.15
CA SER A 263 5.80 10.14 7.06
C SER A 263 5.54 8.78 6.40
N LEU A 264 5.46 7.72 7.20
CA LEU A 264 5.34 6.36 6.69
C LEU A 264 3.97 6.08 6.03
N ASN A 265 2.86 6.55 6.61
CA ASN A 265 1.55 6.39 5.99
C ASN A 265 1.41 7.20 4.70
N SER A 266 2.06 8.36 4.60
CA SER A 266 2.02 9.18 3.38
C SER A 266 2.88 8.62 2.24
N GLY A 267 3.89 7.80 2.54
CA GLY A 267 4.80 7.23 1.54
C GLY A 267 4.47 5.80 1.13
N ILE A 268 3.95 4.97 2.06
CA ILE A 268 3.65 3.56 1.80
C ILE A 268 2.28 3.42 1.13
N ARG A 269 2.22 2.67 0.01
CA ARG A 269 0.99 2.40 -0.75
C ARG A 269 0.60 0.93 -0.69
N ASN A 270 -0.70 0.64 -0.84
CA ASN A 270 -1.22 -0.72 -0.98
C ASN A 270 -1.14 -1.18 -2.44
N ILE A 271 0.07 -1.49 -2.88
CA ILE A 271 0.37 -1.83 -4.27
C ILE A 271 -0.47 -3.02 -4.76
N ALA A 272 -0.77 -3.99 -3.89
CA ALA A 272 -1.61 -5.11 -4.28
C ALA A 272 -3.02 -4.65 -4.71
N ALA A 273 -3.61 -3.65 -4.04
CA ALA A 273 -4.87 -3.05 -4.45
C ALA A 273 -4.75 -2.38 -5.83
N GLY A 274 -3.70 -1.58 -6.03
CA GLY A 274 -3.46 -0.90 -7.29
C GLY A 274 -3.25 -1.86 -8.45
N SER A 275 -2.49 -2.92 -8.24
CA SER A 275 -2.23 -3.93 -9.27
C SER A 275 -3.49 -4.69 -9.68
N VAL A 276 -4.31 -5.10 -8.71
CA VAL A 276 -5.60 -5.76 -8.99
C VAL A 276 -6.52 -4.84 -9.79
N LEU A 277 -6.56 -3.55 -9.44
CA LEU A 277 -7.34 -2.56 -10.20
C LEU A 277 -6.76 -2.34 -11.60
N ALA A 278 -5.44 -2.24 -11.73
CA ALA A 278 -4.80 -2.08 -13.04
C ALA A 278 -5.12 -3.26 -13.96
N ILE A 279 -5.00 -4.49 -13.47
CA ILE A 279 -5.31 -5.71 -14.23
C ILE A 279 -6.80 -5.77 -14.63
N ALA A 280 -7.69 -5.40 -13.72
CA ALA A 280 -9.13 -5.56 -13.93
C ALA A 280 -9.77 -4.49 -14.84
N TYR A 281 -9.21 -3.29 -14.89
CA TYR A 281 -9.88 -2.13 -15.48
C TYR A 281 -9.09 -1.40 -16.57
N PHE A 282 -7.80 -1.69 -16.74
CA PHE A 282 -6.94 -0.90 -17.59
C PHE A 282 -6.08 -1.77 -18.53
N PRO A 283 -5.61 -1.20 -19.65
CA PRO A 283 -4.57 -1.81 -20.47
C PRO A 283 -3.27 -2.04 -19.67
N GLY A 284 -2.46 -3.02 -20.10
CA GLY A 284 -1.24 -3.44 -19.41
C GLY A 284 -0.24 -2.33 -19.08
N ASP A 285 -0.18 -1.28 -19.91
CA ASP A 285 0.69 -0.12 -19.68
C ASP A 285 0.42 0.59 -18.35
N VAL A 286 -0.83 0.58 -17.87
CA VAL A 286 -1.22 1.18 -16.59
C VAL A 286 -0.71 0.37 -15.40
N LEU A 287 -0.56 -0.94 -15.55
CA LEU A 287 -0.05 -1.81 -14.49
C LEU A 287 1.41 -1.54 -14.16
N PHE A 288 2.22 -1.16 -15.17
CA PHE A 288 3.66 -1.07 -15.03
C PHE A 288 4.13 -0.12 -13.91
N PRO A 289 3.68 1.14 -13.81
CA PRO A 289 4.07 2.04 -12.71
C PRO A 289 3.73 1.45 -11.33
N VAL A 290 2.57 0.81 -11.20
CA VAL A 290 2.08 0.21 -9.95
C VAL A 290 2.92 -1.01 -9.56
N ALA A 291 3.17 -1.91 -10.51
CA ALA A 291 3.85 -3.18 -10.25
C ALA A 291 5.35 -3.03 -9.97
N PHE A 292 5.97 -1.92 -10.36
CA PHE A 292 7.40 -1.65 -10.10
C PHE A 292 7.67 -1.09 -8.70
N SER A 293 6.70 -0.44 -8.08
CA SER A 293 6.84 0.13 -6.73
C SER A 293 7.35 -0.85 -5.66
N PRO A 294 6.90 -2.13 -5.60
CA PRO A 294 7.35 -3.07 -4.57
C PRO A 294 8.86 -3.30 -4.54
N LEU A 295 9.53 -3.18 -5.69
CA LEU A 295 10.95 -3.48 -5.83
C LEU A 295 11.83 -2.58 -4.96
N PHE A 296 11.42 -1.33 -4.75
CA PHE A 296 12.19 -0.37 -3.97
C PHE A 296 11.47 0.13 -2.70
N LEU A 297 10.15 -0.01 -2.62
CA LEU A 297 9.36 0.57 -1.51
C LEU A 297 9.85 0.09 -0.14
N GLN A 298 10.11 -1.20 0.03
CA GLN A 298 10.53 -1.76 1.31
C GLN A 298 11.94 -1.28 1.71
N ALA A 299 12.88 -1.28 0.76
CA ALA A 299 14.24 -0.79 0.98
C ALA A 299 14.24 0.72 1.29
N THR A 300 13.47 1.50 0.53
CA THR A 300 13.29 2.93 0.74
C THR A 300 12.71 3.20 2.13
N THR A 301 11.68 2.47 2.53
CA THR A 301 11.06 2.63 3.85
C THR A 301 12.07 2.35 4.97
N ALA A 302 12.90 1.30 4.84
CA ALA A 302 13.96 1.01 5.80
C ALA A 302 14.98 2.16 5.93
N VAL A 303 15.36 2.77 4.80
CA VAL A 303 16.26 3.94 4.78
C VAL A 303 15.58 5.15 5.43
N ILE A 304 14.32 5.43 5.10
CA ILE A 304 13.56 6.54 5.69
C ILE A 304 13.46 6.39 7.20
N VAL A 305 13.17 5.18 7.74
CA VAL A 305 13.14 4.94 9.17
C VAL A 305 14.49 5.27 9.82
N LYS A 306 15.62 4.86 9.21
CA LYS A 306 16.96 5.20 9.69
C LYS A 306 17.21 6.71 9.67
N ILE A 307 16.78 7.41 8.61
CA ILE A 307 16.89 8.87 8.51
C ILE A 307 16.07 9.53 9.61
N LEU A 308 14.83 9.11 9.85
CA LEU A 308 13.98 9.66 10.89
C LEU A 308 14.62 9.48 12.28
N HIS A 309 15.17 8.32 12.59
CA HIS A 309 15.91 8.08 13.84
C HIS A 309 17.17 8.95 13.96
N ALA A 310 17.82 9.29 12.86
CA ALA A 310 19.03 10.14 12.85
C ALA A 310 18.71 11.64 13.03
N THR A 311 17.45 12.06 12.92
CA THR A 311 17.06 13.47 13.17
C THR A 311 17.29 13.86 14.63
N LYS A 312 17.40 15.17 14.90
CA LYS A 312 17.57 15.67 16.29
C LYS A 312 16.45 15.19 17.22
N THR A 313 15.20 15.25 16.75
CA THR A 313 14.02 14.79 17.52
C THR A 313 14.01 13.28 17.70
N GLY A 314 14.43 12.51 16.68
CA GLY A 314 14.55 11.07 16.76
C GLY A 314 15.60 10.62 17.77
N LYS A 315 16.80 11.18 17.71
CA LYS A 315 17.88 10.88 18.68
C LYS A 315 17.44 11.18 20.11
N ALA A 316 16.85 12.37 20.36
CA ALA A 316 16.37 12.75 21.68
C ALA A 316 15.31 11.78 22.21
N PHE A 317 14.33 11.38 21.36
CA PHE A 317 13.29 10.43 21.74
C PHE A 317 13.84 9.03 22.08
N LEU A 318 14.80 8.53 21.29
CA LEU A 318 15.41 7.22 21.51
C LEU A 318 16.23 7.17 22.79
N GLN A 319 17.01 8.24 23.09
CA GLN A 319 17.77 8.36 24.32
C GLN A 319 16.88 8.38 25.57
N GLN A 320 15.76 9.11 25.54
CA GLN A 320 14.79 9.11 26.66
C GLN A 320 14.20 7.73 26.91
N GLY A 321 13.91 6.96 25.84
CA GLY A 321 13.41 5.58 25.97
C GLY A 321 14.43 4.58 26.47
N GLU A 322 15.74 4.84 26.38
CA GLU A 322 16.80 4.02 26.97
C GLU A 322 17.01 4.30 28.46
N LEU A 323 16.82 5.55 28.89
CA LEU A 323 16.96 5.98 30.29
C LEU A 323 15.76 5.54 31.16
N SER A 324 14.63 5.15 30.52
CA SER A 324 13.41 4.71 31.22
C SER A 324 13.29 3.19 31.37
N LYS A 325 14.28 2.43 30.93
CA LYS A 325 14.41 0.97 31.10
C LYS A 325 15.42 0.65 32.18
#